data_5d635a8bf312d48d9e4031d85fe0a6a9
#
_entry.id   5d635a8bf312d48d9e4031d85fe0a6a9
#
_cell.length_a   1.000
_cell.length_b   1.000
_cell.length_c   1.000
_cell.angle_alpha   90.00
_cell.angle_beta   90.00
_cell.angle_gamma   90.00
#
_symmetry.space_group_name_H-M   'P 1'
#
loop_
_entity.id
_entity.type
_entity.pdbx_description
1 polymer ?
#
loop_
_entity_poly.entity_id
_entity_poly.type
_entity_poly.pdbx_seq_one_letter_code
_entity_poly.pdbx_strand_id
1 'polypeptide(L)'
;MDRLQPPNGGPQAFNDMLLALTQLMQSFHYGQRTLFRRLFSPVIDMLLFAATKAVHVTVDRHANMVSLLQQLVQDAWQNAAFEGISMDCLGLASVQATQSGLIDVNGEKIPALRGHRLSDGEPLTVYPGEGPARLPGQAFWLNQGFQFEAFRPQTMNVDQPLPHIRLDAALEFLIGDKLR
;
A
#
# COMPACT_ATOMS: atom_id res chain seq x y z
N MET A 1 -16.45 17.14 -24.88
CA MET A 1 -16.53 16.09 -23.85
C MET A 1 -15.10 15.61 -23.64
N ASP A 2 -14.38 16.33 -22.78
CA ASP A 2 -13.02 15.95 -22.44
C ASP A 2 -13.10 14.72 -21.54
N ARG A 3 -12.66 13.59 -22.05
CA ARG A 3 -12.38 12.42 -21.21
C ARG A 3 -11.20 12.80 -20.32
N LEU A 4 -11.50 13.16 -19.08
CA LEU A 4 -10.48 13.27 -18.04
C LEU A 4 -9.71 11.95 -18.03
N GLN A 5 -8.45 12.00 -18.44
CA GLN A 5 -7.54 10.87 -18.28
C GLN A 5 -7.53 10.52 -16.79
N PRO A 6 -7.66 9.22 -16.42
CA PRO A 6 -7.57 8.84 -15.03
C PRO A 6 -6.22 9.31 -14.47
N PRO A 7 -6.19 9.97 -13.31
CA PRO A 7 -4.99 10.62 -12.77
C PRO A 7 -3.82 9.69 -12.47
N ASN A 8 -3.97 8.39 -12.69
CA ASN A 8 -2.99 7.35 -12.33
C ASN A 8 -2.45 6.54 -13.52
N GLY A 9 -2.39 7.11 -14.72
CA GLY A 9 -1.62 6.55 -15.83
C GLY A 9 -2.09 5.21 -16.42
N GLY A 10 -3.14 4.59 -15.90
CA GLY A 10 -3.74 3.37 -16.45
C GLY A 10 -2.81 2.14 -16.47
N PRO A 11 -3.05 1.20 -17.42
CA PRO A 11 -2.31 -0.07 -17.48
C PRO A 11 -0.82 0.12 -17.78
N GLN A 12 -0.45 1.16 -18.52
CA GLN A 12 0.93 1.42 -18.86
C GLN A 12 1.75 1.82 -17.63
N ALA A 13 1.27 2.79 -16.85
CA ALA A 13 1.96 3.19 -15.62
C ALA A 13 2.05 2.04 -14.60
N PHE A 14 1.07 1.15 -14.56
CA PHE A 14 1.10 -0.04 -13.74
C PHE A 14 2.20 -1.02 -14.18
N ASN A 15 2.33 -1.27 -15.49
CA ASN A 15 3.38 -2.11 -16.05
C ASN A 15 4.77 -1.48 -15.86
N ASP A 16 4.89 -0.16 -16.02
CA ASP A 16 6.14 0.56 -15.76
C ASP A 16 6.56 0.46 -14.29
N MET A 17 5.61 0.54 -13.37
CA MET A 17 5.84 0.32 -11.95
C MET A 17 6.32 -1.12 -11.67
N LEU A 18 5.70 -2.15 -12.28
CA LEU A 18 6.13 -3.54 -12.18
C LEU A 18 7.58 -3.72 -12.64
N LEU A 19 7.89 -3.16 -13.81
CA LEU A 19 9.24 -3.22 -14.36
C LEU A 19 10.25 -2.53 -13.45
N ALA A 20 9.92 -1.33 -12.95
CA ALA A 20 10.76 -0.58 -12.04
C ALA A 20 11.00 -1.34 -10.72
N LEU A 21 9.96 -1.96 -10.15
CA LEU A 21 10.10 -2.81 -8.96
C LEU A 21 11.03 -4.00 -9.22
N THR A 22 10.86 -4.68 -10.35
CA THR A 22 11.70 -5.82 -10.73
C THR A 22 13.17 -5.40 -10.88
N GLN A 23 13.43 -4.28 -11.57
CA GLN A 23 14.79 -3.76 -11.75
C GLN A 23 15.41 -3.30 -10.42
N LEU A 24 14.61 -2.63 -9.57
CA LEU A 24 15.05 -2.22 -8.25
C LEU A 24 15.47 -3.44 -7.42
N MET A 25 14.66 -4.48 -7.41
CA MET A 25 14.94 -5.69 -6.63
C MET A 25 16.17 -6.45 -7.15
N GLN A 26 16.38 -6.47 -8.46
CA GLN A 26 17.62 -7.05 -9.05
C GLN A 26 18.87 -6.25 -8.67
N SER A 27 18.74 -4.97 -8.38
CA SER A 27 19.85 -4.13 -7.93
C SER A 27 20.25 -4.35 -6.45
N PHE A 28 19.33 -4.89 -5.65
CA PHE A 28 19.67 -5.28 -4.28
C PHE A 28 20.59 -6.49 -4.29
N HIS A 29 21.87 -6.26 -4.04
CA HIS A 29 22.79 -7.33 -3.74
C HIS A 29 22.53 -7.78 -2.29
N TYR A 30 21.63 -8.75 -2.13
CA TYR A 30 21.47 -9.47 -0.88
C TYR A 30 22.84 -10.07 -0.53
N GLY A 31 23.41 -9.64 0.57
CA GLY A 31 24.81 -9.92 0.90
C GLY A 31 25.20 -11.38 0.73
N GLN A 32 26.04 -11.67 -0.27
CA GLN A 32 26.63 -13.00 -0.42
C GLN A 32 27.31 -13.40 0.89
N ARG A 33 26.89 -14.51 1.48
CA ARG A 33 27.37 -15.07 2.76
C ARG A 33 28.79 -15.62 2.65
N THR A 34 29.74 -14.84 2.16
CA THR A 34 31.15 -15.18 2.33
C THR A 34 31.58 -14.76 3.74
N LEU A 35 32.22 -15.66 4.46
CA LEU A 35 32.66 -15.47 5.86
C LEU A 35 33.39 -14.14 6.11
N PHE A 36 34.12 -13.62 5.13
CA PHE A 36 34.83 -12.36 5.21
C PHE A 36 33.92 -11.10 5.08
N ARG A 37 32.81 -11.15 4.33
CA ARG A 37 31.88 -10.02 4.19
C ARG A 37 30.97 -9.84 5.41
N ARG A 38 30.73 -10.90 6.17
CA ARG A 38 29.89 -10.87 7.39
C ARG A 38 30.46 -9.96 8.48
N LEU A 39 31.75 -9.67 8.46
CA LEU A 39 32.42 -8.83 9.46
C LEU A 39 32.42 -7.34 9.11
N PHE A 40 32.20 -6.94 7.85
CA PHE A 40 32.45 -5.57 7.40
C PHE A 40 31.38 -4.97 6.48
N SER A 41 30.32 -5.71 6.11
CA SER A 41 29.24 -5.18 5.27
C SER A 41 27.91 -5.22 6.00
N PRO A 42 27.08 -4.16 5.93
CA PRO A 42 25.73 -4.20 6.44
C PRO A 42 24.95 -5.29 5.70
N VAL A 43 24.35 -6.20 6.44
CA VAL A 43 23.51 -7.28 5.90
C VAL A 43 22.06 -6.82 6.05
N ILE A 44 21.30 -6.85 4.96
CA ILE A 44 19.86 -6.70 5.02
C ILE A 44 19.28 -8.02 5.54
N ASP A 45 18.68 -8.00 6.70
CA ASP A 45 18.06 -9.14 7.38
C ASP A 45 16.53 -9.08 7.36
N MET A 46 15.97 -7.89 7.14
CA MET A 46 14.52 -7.65 7.06
C MET A 46 14.18 -6.78 5.86
N LEU A 47 13.07 -7.10 5.19
CA LEU A 47 12.57 -6.39 4.03
C LEU A 47 11.05 -6.23 4.13
N LEU A 48 10.58 -4.99 4.15
CA LEU A 48 9.16 -4.66 4.21
C LEU A 48 8.70 -4.05 2.89
N PHE A 49 7.72 -4.68 2.26
CA PHE A 49 6.97 -4.10 1.16
C PHE A 49 5.72 -3.41 1.68
N ALA A 50 5.58 -2.12 1.41
CA ALA A 50 4.46 -1.34 1.91
C ALA A 50 3.68 -0.68 0.77
N ALA A 51 2.40 -1.03 0.62
CA ALA A 51 1.48 -0.26 -0.20
C ALA A 51 1.05 0.97 0.58
N THR A 52 1.50 2.13 0.15
CA THR A 52 1.18 3.41 0.80
C THR A 52 -0.22 3.90 0.44
N LYS A 53 -0.70 4.95 1.13
CA LYS A 53 -2.02 5.56 0.92
C LYS A 53 -3.19 4.61 1.17
N ALA A 54 -3.07 3.70 2.16
CA ALA A 54 -4.13 2.79 2.56
C ALA A 54 -5.44 3.50 2.98
N VAL A 55 -5.41 4.82 3.15
CA VAL A 55 -6.59 5.68 3.39
C VAL A 55 -7.61 5.68 2.25
N HIS A 56 -7.24 5.22 1.06
CA HIS A 56 -8.13 5.12 -0.10
C HIS A 56 -8.86 3.77 -0.20
N VAL A 57 -8.61 2.87 0.75
CA VAL A 57 -9.16 1.52 0.77
C VAL A 57 -9.89 1.31 2.09
N THR A 58 -11.09 0.74 2.06
CA THR A 58 -11.82 0.38 3.28
C THR A 58 -11.10 -0.74 4.05
N VAL A 59 -11.23 -0.79 5.36
CA VAL A 59 -10.51 -1.72 6.23
C VAL A 59 -10.72 -3.18 5.83
N ASP A 60 -11.95 -3.56 5.44
CA ASP A 60 -12.29 -4.90 4.98
C ASP A 60 -11.58 -5.30 3.67
N ARG A 61 -11.08 -4.32 2.90
CA ARG A 61 -10.38 -4.54 1.63
C ARG A 61 -8.85 -4.40 1.74
N HIS A 62 -8.31 -4.08 2.91
CA HIS A 62 -6.86 -4.03 3.10
C HIS A 62 -6.18 -5.37 2.78
N ALA A 63 -6.84 -6.50 3.06
CA ALA A 63 -6.34 -7.82 2.70
C ALA A 63 -6.15 -7.99 1.18
N ASN A 64 -7.07 -7.48 0.36
CA ASN A 64 -6.96 -7.51 -1.11
C ASN A 64 -5.76 -6.70 -1.58
N MET A 65 -5.55 -5.52 -1.01
CA MET A 65 -4.40 -4.66 -1.33
C MET A 65 -3.07 -5.35 -0.98
N VAL A 66 -2.98 -6.01 0.17
CA VAL A 66 -1.80 -6.78 0.58
C VAL A 66 -1.59 -7.97 -0.36
N SER A 67 -2.66 -8.70 -0.72
CA SER A 67 -2.59 -9.83 -1.66
C SER A 67 -2.10 -9.39 -3.05
N LEU A 68 -2.56 -8.25 -3.53
CA LEU A 68 -2.08 -7.65 -4.78
C LEU A 68 -0.59 -7.30 -4.68
N LEU A 69 -0.18 -6.65 -3.57
CA LEU A 69 1.23 -6.31 -3.35
C LEU A 69 2.13 -7.56 -3.30
N GLN A 70 1.70 -8.62 -2.62
CA GLN A 70 2.44 -9.89 -2.58
C GLN A 70 2.65 -10.49 -3.96
N GLN A 71 1.64 -10.41 -4.83
CA GLN A 71 1.78 -10.88 -6.22
C GLN A 71 2.74 -9.98 -7.03
N LEU A 72 2.71 -8.66 -6.81
CA LEU A 72 3.61 -7.72 -7.46
C LEU A 72 5.08 -7.97 -7.13
N VAL A 73 5.36 -8.40 -5.91
CA VAL A 73 6.72 -8.61 -5.40
C VAL A 73 7.10 -10.10 -5.31
N GLN A 74 6.32 -10.99 -5.91
CA GLN A 74 6.48 -12.44 -5.75
C GLN A 74 7.89 -12.93 -6.12
N ASP A 75 8.43 -12.48 -7.23
CA ASP A 75 9.78 -12.88 -7.68
C ASP A 75 10.86 -12.37 -6.71
N ALA A 76 10.71 -11.13 -6.25
CA ALA A 76 11.59 -10.55 -5.25
C ALA A 76 11.51 -11.29 -3.92
N TRP A 77 10.31 -11.68 -3.52
CA TRP A 77 10.06 -12.47 -2.31
C TRP A 77 10.78 -13.81 -2.36
N GLN A 78 10.67 -14.55 -3.46
CA GLN A 78 11.32 -15.84 -3.62
C GLN A 78 12.85 -15.72 -3.52
N ASN A 79 13.42 -14.72 -4.18
CA ASN A 79 14.86 -14.47 -4.15
C ASN A 79 15.35 -14.10 -2.75
N ALA A 80 14.68 -13.21 -2.06
CA ALA A 80 15.03 -12.78 -0.72
C ALA A 80 14.85 -13.91 0.32
N ALA A 81 13.80 -14.74 0.18
CA ALA A 81 13.57 -15.91 1.03
C ALA A 81 14.71 -16.92 0.89
N PHE A 82 15.21 -17.13 -0.32
CA PHE A 82 16.35 -18.02 -0.56
C PHE A 82 17.62 -17.53 0.15
N GLU A 83 17.81 -16.22 0.25
CA GLU A 83 18.92 -15.59 0.98
C GLU A 83 18.71 -15.56 2.51
N GLY A 84 17.56 -16.01 2.99
CA GLY A 84 17.23 -16.07 4.41
C GLY A 84 16.84 -14.71 5.01
N ILE A 85 16.32 -13.79 4.20
CA ILE A 85 15.82 -12.48 4.61
C ILE A 85 14.39 -12.65 5.11
N SER A 86 14.09 -12.05 6.27
CA SER A 86 12.70 -11.96 6.77
C SER A 86 11.94 -10.91 6.01
N MET A 87 10.72 -11.26 5.55
CA MET A 87 9.93 -10.35 4.72
C MET A 87 8.50 -10.25 5.20
N ASP A 88 7.90 -9.07 5.01
CA ASP A 88 6.46 -8.85 5.21
C ASP A 88 5.91 -7.90 4.16
N CYS A 89 4.56 -7.93 3.99
CA CYS A 89 3.79 -7.04 3.14
C CYS A 89 2.67 -6.40 3.95
N LEU A 90 2.53 -5.09 3.88
CA LEU A 90 1.41 -4.42 4.54
C LEU A 90 0.89 -3.21 3.77
N GLY A 91 -0.36 -2.84 4.08
CA GLY A 91 -0.93 -1.56 3.68
C GLY A 91 -0.66 -0.52 4.76
N LEU A 92 -0.19 0.64 4.37
CA LEU A 92 0.32 1.69 5.25
C LEU A 92 -0.26 3.05 4.89
N ALA A 93 -0.59 3.82 5.92
CA ALA A 93 -0.71 5.27 5.80
C ALA A 93 -0.11 5.94 7.04
N SER A 94 0.90 6.77 6.84
CA SER A 94 1.55 7.51 7.94
C SER A 94 0.64 8.57 8.56
N VAL A 95 -0.32 9.09 7.78
CA VAL A 95 -1.35 10.01 8.26
C VAL A 95 -2.71 9.53 7.77
N GLN A 96 -3.66 9.38 8.69
CA GLN A 96 -5.02 9.00 8.35
C GLN A 96 -5.80 10.22 7.85
N ALA A 97 -6.47 10.05 6.70
CA ALA A 97 -7.29 11.10 6.08
C ALA A 97 -8.76 10.70 6.01
N THR A 98 -9.07 9.40 6.16
CA THR A 98 -10.42 8.86 6.04
C THR A 98 -10.77 7.95 7.21
N GLN A 99 -12.06 7.79 7.44
CA GLN A 99 -12.63 6.81 8.36
C GLN A 99 -13.44 5.80 7.56
N SER A 100 -13.23 4.51 7.82
CA SER A 100 -14.07 3.46 7.27
C SER A 100 -15.37 3.35 8.04
N GLY A 101 -16.46 3.15 7.32
CA GLY A 101 -17.79 2.96 7.88
C GLY A 101 -18.70 2.19 6.93
N LEU A 102 -19.95 2.03 7.32
CA LEU A 102 -21.00 1.45 6.49
C LEU A 102 -21.97 2.54 6.10
N ILE A 103 -22.46 2.52 4.88
CA ILE A 103 -23.58 3.32 4.39
C ILE A 103 -24.71 2.38 3.93
N ASP A 104 -25.94 2.84 4.10
CA ASP A 104 -27.11 2.11 3.60
C ASP A 104 -27.42 2.61 2.18
N VAL A 105 -27.45 1.68 1.25
CA VAL A 105 -27.83 1.94 -0.14
C VAL A 105 -28.94 0.96 -0.51
N ASN A 106 -30.16 1.43 -0.59
CA ASN A 106 -31.35 0.62 -0.91
C ASN A 106 -31.57 -0.58 0.04
N GLY A 107 -31.24 -0.42 1.35
CA GLY A 107 -31.36 -1.48 2.34
C GLY A 107 -30.16 -2.42 2.44
N GLU A 108 -29.14 -2.21 1.63
CA GLU A 108 -27.88 -2.94 1.69
C GLU A 108 -26.79 -2.07 2.35
N LYS A 109 -26.08 -2.66 3.33
CA LYS A 109 -24.97 -1.99 4.01
C LYS A 109 -23.68 -2.23 3.24
N ILE A 110 -23.15 -1.18 2.62
CA ILE A 110 -21.91 -1.23 1.87
C ILE A 110 -20.78 -0.49 2.59
N PRO A 111 -19.53 -0.98 2.54
CA PRO A 111 -18.38 -0.29 3.09
C PRO A 111 -18.13 1.04 2.36
N ALA A 112 -17.81 2.08 3.12
CA ALA A 112 -17.52 3.40 2.57
C ALA A 112 -16.39 4.09 3.33
N LEU A 113 -15.76 5.04 2.67
CA LEU A 113 -14.77 5.95 3.25
C LEU A 113 -15.41 7.32 3.43
N ARG A 114 -15.23 7.90 4.62
CA ARG A 114 -15.67 9.25 4.96
C ARG A 114 -14.46 10.12 5.24
N GLY A 115 -14.46 11.31 4.71
CA GLY A 115 -13.39 12.29 4.95
C GLY A 115 -13.79 13.65 4.41
N HIS A 116 -12.84 14.59 4.38
CA HIS A 116 -13.03 15.90 3.78
C HIS A 116 -12.24 15.96 2.47
N ARG A 117 -12.89 16.36 1.39
CA ARG A 117 -12.25 16.48 0.08
C ARG A 117 -11.10 17.49 0.15
N LEU A 118 -9.99 17.17 -0.50
CA LEU A 118 -8.79 18.01 -0.46
C LEU A 118 -9.01 19.37 -1.12
N SER A 119 -9.74 19.44 -2.22
CA SER A 119 -9.92 20.64 -3.04
C SER A 119 -10.72 21.75 -2.33
N ASP A 120 -11.81 21.42 -1.70
CA ASP A 120 -12.78 22.38 -1.13
C ASP A 120 -13.00 22.22 0.37
N GLY A 121 -12.60 21.08 0.95
CA GLY A 121 -12.79 20.76 2.35
C GLY A 121 -14.18 20.26 2.70
N GLU A 122 -15.05 20.05 1.71
CA GLU A 122 -16.39 19.54 1.95
C GLU A 122 -16.38 18.09 2.42
N PRO A 123 -17.31 17.70 3.30
CA PRO A 123 -17.42 16.32 3.73
C PRO A 123 -17.83 15.44 2.54
N LEU A 124 -17.13 14.34 2.38
CA LEU A 124 -17.34 13.41 1.29
C LEU A 124 -17.41 11.99 1.83
N THR A 125 -18.41 11.24 1.35
CA THR A 125 -18.51 9.81 1.57
C THR A 125 -18.46 9.11 0.23
N VAL A 126 -17.50 8.18 0.07
CA VAL A 126 -17.29 7.46 -1.19
C VAL A 126 -17.26 5.97 -0.95
N TYR A 127 -17.79 5.23 -1.91
CA TYR A 127 -17.53 3.81 -2.05
C TYR A 127 -16.31 3.62 -2.96
N PRO A 128 -15.16 3.18 -2.46
CA PRO A 128 -13.94 3.11 -3.25
C PRO A 128 -13.94 1.94 -4.26
N GLY A 129 -15.00 1.15 -4.28
CA GLY A 129 -15.07 -0.05 -5.08
C GLY A 129 -14.32 -1.23 -4.47
N GLU A 130 -14.36 -2.35 -5.16
CA GLU A 130 -13.58 -3.52 -4.80
C GLU A 130 -12.22 -3.44 -5.46
N GLY A 131 -11.19 -3.16 -4.67
CA GLY A 131 -9.81 -3.24 -5.15
C GLY A 131 -9.48 -4.69 -5.57
N PRO A 132 -8.74 -4.89 -6.67
CA PRO A 132 -8.39 -6.23 -7.12
C PRO A 132 -7.47 -6.91 -6.10
N ALA A 133 -7.75 -8.16 -5.76
CA ALA A 133 -6.88 -9.02 -4.95
C ALA A 133 -5.79 -9.71 -5.79
N ARG A 134 -5.83 -9.56 -7.10
CA ARG A 134 -4.90 -10.14 -8.09
C ARG A 134 -4.47 -9.08 -9.09
N LEU A 135 -3.40 -9.36 -9.82
CA LEU A 135 -2.93 -8.48 -10.88
C LEU A 135 -4.06 -8.16 -11.85
N PRO A 136 -4.37 -6.86 -12.06
CA PRO A 136 -5.50 -6.44 -12.85
C PRO A 136 -5.30 -6.78 -14.33
N GLY A 137 -6.27 -7.49 -14.90
CA GLY A 137 -6.31 -7.76 -16.34
C GLY A 137 -6.87 -6.59 -17.14
N GLN A 138 -6.88 -6.74 -18.48
CA GLN A 138 -7.32 -5.70 -19.39
C GLN A 138 -8.75 -5.21 -19.12
N ALA A 139 -9.66 -6.12 -18.77
CA ALA A 139 -11.05 -5.77 -18.47
C ALA A 139 -11.20 -4.82 -17.28
N PHE A 140 -10.35 -4.95 -16.26
CA PHE A 140 -10.32 -4.02 -15.12
C PHE A 140 -10.01 -2.59 -15.57
N TRP A 141 -9.02 -2.42 -16.42
CA TRP A 141 -8.60 -1.11 -16.91
C TRP A 141 -9.63 -0.45 -17.83
N LEU A 142 -10.36 -1.25 -18.60
CA LEU A 142 -11.40 -0.76 -19.51
C LEU A 142 -12.67 -0.30 -18.75
N ASN A 143 -13.00 -0.98 -17.66
CA ASN A 143 -14.26 -0.76 -16.95
C ASN A 143 -14.13 0.13 -15.72
N GLN A 144 -13.07 -0.03 -14.94
CA GLN A 144 -12.95 0.60 -13.63
C GLN A 144 -11.67 1.40 -13.48
N GLY A 145 -10.50 0.77 -13.68
CA GLY A 145 -9.23 1.35 -13.29
C GLY A 145 -9.15 1.65 -11.78
N PHE A 146 -8.08 2.27 -11.35
CA PHE A 146 -7.97 2.83 -10.01
C PHE A 146 -8.45 4.28 -10.02
N GLN A 147 -9.47 4.59 -9.23
CA GLN A 147 -9.98 5.94 -9.03
C GLN A 147 -9.88 6.28 -7.54
N PHE A 148 -9.15 7.34 -7.23
CA PHE A 148 -8.94 7.78 -5.85
C PHE A 148 -9.31 9.24 -5.69
N GLU A 149 -10.20 9.53 -4.73
CA GLU A 149 -10.45 10.89 -4.29
C GLU A 149 -9.34 11.34 -3.34
N ALA A 150 -8.95 12.61 -3.44
CA ALA A 150 -7.97 13.18 -2.53
C ALA A 150 -8.67 13.74 -1.28
N PHE A 151 -8.22 13.27 -0.12
CA PHE A 151 -8.75 13.68 1.17
C PHE A 151 -7.75 14.54 1.96
N ARG A 152 -8.29 15.47 2.75
CA ARG A 152 -7.51 16.22 3.74
C ARG A 152 -7.11 15.29 4.89
N PRO A 153 -5.88 15.42 5.42
CA PRO A 153 -5.52 14.76 6.66
C PRO A 153 -6.51 15.10 7.79
N GLN A 154 -6.74 14.16 8.68
CA GLN A 154 -7.52 14.43 9.88
C GLN A 154 -6.79 15.47 10.75
N THR A 155 -7.55 16.34 11.39
CA THR A 155 -7.00 17.33 12.31
C THR A 155 -6.35 16.59 13.49
N MET A 156 -5.09 16.90 13.74
CA MET A 156 -4.35 16.34 14.86
C MET A 156 -4.50 17.25 16.07
N ASN A 157 -4.80 16.65 17.22
CA ASN A 157 -4.70 17.32 18.51
C ASN A 157 -3.32 16.99 19.12
N VAL A 158 -2.70 17.95 19.77
CA VAL A 158 -1.35 17.82 20.34
C VAL A 158 -1.27 16.67 21.36
N ASP A 159 -2.36 16.40 22.06
CA ASP A 159 -2.44 15.40 23.13
C ASP A 159 -2.91 14.01 22.64
N GLN A 160 -3.09 13.81 21.35
CA GLN A 160 -3.55 12.55 20.80
C GLN A 160 -2.46 11.87 19.95
N PRO A 161 -2.41 10.53 19.96
CA PRO A 161 -1.52 9.79 19.06
C PRO A 161 -1.76 10.17 17.60
N LEU A 162 -0.71 10.19 16.80
CA LEU A 162 -0.81 10.40 15.36
C LEU A 162 -1.76 9.37 14.75
N PRO A 163 -2.87 9.80 14.12
CA PRO A 163 -3.76 8.86 13.46
C PRO A 163 -3.07 8.28 12.21
N HIS A 164 -2.76 7.00 12.25
CA HIS A 164 -2.09 6.27 11.17
C HIS A 164 -2.79 4.93 10.87
N ILE A 165 -2.39 4.30 9.76
CA ILE A 165 -2.77 2.93 9.43
C ILE A 165 -1.49 2.09 9.40
N ARG A 166 -1.34 1.19 10.39
CA ARG A 166 -0.28 0.18 10.50
C ARG A 166 1.17 0.71 10.43
N LEU A 167 1.40 1.98 10.77
CA LEU A 167 2.76 2.52 10.89
C LEU A 167 3.52 1.86 12.05
N ASP A 168 2.82 1.60 13.16
CA ASP A 168 3.31 0.85 14.32
C ASP A 168 3.79 -0.56 13.93
N ALA A 169 2.98 -1.30 13.17
CA ALA A 169 3.35 -2.64 12.68
C ALA A 169 4.58 -2.60 11.75
N ALA A 170 4.69 -1.57 10.90
CA ALA A 170 5.86 -1.39 10.04
C ALA A 170 7.13 -1.16 10.86
N LEU A 171 7.07 -0.31 11.86
CA LEU A 171 8.19 -0.01 12.75
C LEU A 171 8.57 -1.23 13.63
N GLU A 172 7.58 -1.92 14.19
CA GLU A 172 7.82 -3.13 14.98
C GLU A 172 8.50 -4.21 14.13
N PHE A 173 8.07 -4.42 12.88
CA PHE A 173 8.71 -5.38 11.98
C PHE A 173 10.16 -5.01 11.68
N LEU A 174 10.44 -3.74 11.35
CA LEU A 174 11.77 -3.32 10.86
C LEU A 174 12.80 -3.12 11.99
N ILE A 175 12.37 -2.65 13.14
CA ILE A 175 13.28 -2.23 14.22
C ILE A 175 12.86 -2.68 15.62
N GLY A 176 11.77 -3.44 15.76
CA GLY A 176 11.23 -3.85 17.06
C GLY A 176 12.21 -4.67 17.90
N ASP A 177 13.06 -5.45 17.27
CA ASP A 177 14.15 -6.20 17.91
C ASP A 177 15.26 -5.30 18.50
N LYS A 178 15.39 -4.08 17.96
CA LYS A 178 16.40 -3.09 18.36
C LYS A 178 15.89 -2.08 19.39
N LEU A 179 14.57 -2.09 19.64
CA LEU A 179 13.91 -1.20 20.61
C LEU A 179 13.66 -1.87 21.98
N ARG A 180 13.95 -3.16 22.10
CA ARG A 180 13.87 -3.97 23.33
C ARG A 180 15.28 -4.10 23.94
#